data_c4bebfe1fc07c3f3c99b4ee9faf7fff0
#
_entry.id   c4bebfe1fc07c3f3c99b4ee9faf7fff0
#
_cell.length_a   1.000
_cell.length_b   1.000
_cell.length_c   1.000
_cell.angle_alpha   90.00
_cell.angle_beta   90.00
_cell.angle_gamma   90.00
#
_symmetry.space_group_name_H-M   'P 1'
#
loop_
_entity.id
_entity.type
_entity.pdbx_description
1 polymer ?
#
loop_
_entity_poly.entity_id
_entity_poly.type
_entity_poly.pdbx_seq_one_letter_code
_entity_poly.pdbx_strand_id
1 'polypeptide(L)'
;MSDGQVSSERQQTKGGNEVRKRNRFVSVRTMSSALALATLAGTGLTVGLSANAGASSGTVSYGVLSCFTGPLASLGEGIYQGAQIAQAQVNAAGGVLGKKLSIPQGDTGCDPVEGKTALLKLLSGGGIAGIIGPTTQEINAVEPVLKANKIIDEFQGGDTGRDHQTDPYLFRDSPSDSQLGVAMATYAHIKGYKTADLLFYSDAAAQTIVAPVKTTFIKLGGTVIHTYIITADQSSYTNTVAQVISDKPQVIFSQTDAPTVAVLSTEFSQLGSKIPWIGTDVTTSSDYIKAFGTARAHSTLTSVMGTSVTGTANNVFMAGFKKMFPSQAAAGPLSGANYAYDAVITLALADTYAKTFNGTTVAGDMTKVTNPPGTACYSYASCVNLIKAHKKINYEGASGSIDYNKFHNTFGPYAPFIANASTGNEVQGTPLSAKVLGDVTNCTTTASCLAVLRADGIK
;
A
#
# COMPACT_ATOMS: atom_id res chain seq x y z
N MET A 1 -13.74 -16.22 67.43
CA MET A 1 -13.00 -17.40 67.86
C MET A 1 -12.20 -17.84 66.66
N SER A 2 -11.07 -17.56 66.71
CA SER A 2 -9.62 -17.80 66.90
C SER A 2 -9.00 -17.88 65.49
N ASP A 3 -8.23 -16.91 65.07
CA ASP A 3 -6.78 -16.68 65.27
C ASP A 3 -5.88 -17.82 64.78
N GLY A 4 -4.95 -17.47 63.91
CA GLY A 4 -3.85 -18.31 63.45
C GLY A 4 -2.91 -17.58 62.49
N GLN A 5 -2.16 -16.60 62.97
CA GLN A 5 -0.91 -16.08 62.37
C GLN A 5 0.23 -17.06 62.69
N VAL A 6 1.19 -17.25 61.76
CA VAL A 6 2.64 -17.49 62.00
C VAL A 6 3.35 -17.20 60.69
N SER A 7 4.07 -16.10 60.53
CA SER A 7 5.47 -15.72 60.78
C SER A 7 6.54 -16.50 60.00
N SER A 8 7.15 -15.82 59.05
CA SER A 8 8.56 -15.48 58.79
C SER A 8 9.63 -16.57 58.91
N GLU A 9 10.46 -16.65 57.84
CA GLU A 9 11.91 -16.70 58.08
C GLU A 9 12.69 -16.25 56.85
N ARG A 10 13.63 -15.35 57.12
CA ARG A 10 14.68 -14.88 56.23
C ARG A 10 15.85 -15.85 56.32
N GLN A 11 16.50 -16.15 55.22
CA GLN A 11 17.92 -16.47 55.24
C GLN A 11 18.67 -15.70 54.16
N GLN A 12 19.57 -14.82 54.65
CA GLN A 12 20.67 -14.23 53.92
C GLN A 12 21.83 -15.23 53.85
N THR A 13 22.45 -15.38 52.71
CA THR A 13 23.87 -15.77 52.66
C THR A 13 24.65 -14.83 51.74
N LYS A 14 25.66 -14.23 52.37
CA LYS A 14 26.72 -13.44 51.76
C LYS A 14 27.67 -14.35 50.98
N GLY A 15 28.23 -13.85 49.88
CA GLY A 15 29.40 -14.41 49.23
C GLY A 15 29.91 -13.41 48.22
N GLY A 16 30.85 -12.56 48.65
CA GLY A 16 31.54 -11.61 47.79
C GLY A 16 32.68 -12.31 47.04
N ASN A 17 32.93 -11.78 45.87
CA ASN A 17 34.25 -11.85 45.26
C ASN A 17 34.51 -10.61 44.38
N GLU A 18 35.45 -9.82 44.86
CA GLU A 18 36.15 -8.74 44.12
C GLU A 18 36.94 -9.35 42.96
N VAL A 19 36.80 -8.79 41.78
CA VAL A 19 37.84 -8.91 40.73
C VAL A 19 38.15 -7.55 40.11
N ARG A 20 39.35 -7.17 40.38
CA ARG A 20 40.19 -6.02 39.97
C ARG A 20 39.88 -5.46 38.57
N LYS A 21 39.76 -4.13 38.56
CA LYS A 21 39.96 -3.24 37.42
C LYS A 21 41.46 -3.32 36.93
N ARG A 22 41.65 -3.56 35.64
CA ARG A 22 42.89 -3.26 34.95
C ARG A 22 42.62 -2.25 33.85
N ASN A 23 42.97 -0.99 34.11
CA ASN A 23 43.13 0.03 33.09
C ASN A 23 44.32 -0.32 32.19
N ARG A 24 44.10 -0.35 30.89
CA ARG A 24 45.18 -0.25 29.90
C ARG A 24 44.92 1.00 29.06
N PHE A 25 45.72 2.02 29.32
CA PHE A 25 45.97 3.13 28.41
C PHE A 25 46.69 2.60 27.17
N VAL A 26 46.20 2.92 25.99
CA VAL A 26 46.93 2.78 24.73
C VAL A 26 47.10 4.16 24.15
N SER A 27 48.38 4.54 24.04
CA SER A 27 48.87 5.82 23.56
C SER A 27 48.63 6.01 22.06
N VAL A 28 48.17 7.21 21.73
CA VAL A 28 48.16 7.74 20.34
C VAL A 28 49.58 8.04 19.92
N ARG A 29 50.07 7.42 18.84
CA ARG A 29 51.28 7.86 18.12
C ARG A 29 50.86 8.55 16.83
N THR A 30 51.05 9.85 16.82
CA THR A 30 51.16 10.68 15.63
C THR A 30 52.34 10.29 14.78
N MET A 31 52.13 9.95 13.51
CA MET A 31 53.19 9.88 12.51
C MET A 31 52.91 10.96 11.43
N SER A 32 53.73 11.99 11.52
CA SER A 32 53.96 12.95 10.42
C SER A 32 54.88 12.28 9.40
N SER A 33 54.53 12.30 8.12
CA SER A 33 55.40 11.93 7.03
C SER A 33 55.42 12.99 5.96
N ALA A 34 56.64 13.36 5.66
CA ALA A 34 57.06 14.48 4.85
C ALA A 34 56.77 14.33 3.35
N LEU A 35 56.63 15.50 2.75
CA LEU A 35 56.57 15.81 1.33
C LEU A 35 57.88 15.41 0.61
N ALA A 36 57.80 14.70 -0.50
CA ALA A 36 58.86 14.57 -1.46
C ALA A 36 58.35 15.00 -2.84
N LEU A 37 58.83 16.15 -3.31
CA LEU A 37 58.70 16.60 -4.70
C LEU A 37 59.65 15.77 -5.56
N ALA A 38 59.13 15.17 -6.64
CA ALA A 38 59.93 14.72 -7.75
C ALA A 38 59.34 15.28 -9.05
N THR A 39 60.01 16.22 -9.65
CA THR A 39 59.78 16.72 -11.02
C THR A 39 60.38 15.73 -12.01
N LEU A 40 59.56 15.25 -12.94
CA LEU A 40 60.03 14.68 -14.22
C LEU A 40 59.12 15.19 -15.34
N ALA A 41 59.76 15.91 -16.24
CA ALA A 41 59.19 16.36 -17.52
C ALA A 41 59.18 15.21 -18.53
N GLY A 42 58.16 15.13 -19.35
CA GLY A 42 58.28 14.45 -20.63
C GLY A 42 57.02 13.80 -21.18
N THR A 43 56.58 14.35 -22.31
CA THR A 43 55.85 13.77 -23.43
C THR A 43 54.35 13.53 -23.27
N GLY A 44 53.60 14.25 -24.08
CA GLY A 44 52.15 14.25 -24.21
C GLY A 44 51.57 12.91 -24.69
N LEU A 45 50.57 12.49 -23.95
CA LEU A 45 49.49 11.66 -24.46
C LEU A 45 48.17 12.28 -23.97
N THR A 46 47.43 12.90 -24.85
CA THR A 46 46.06 13.35 -24.56
C THR A 46 45.16 12.14 -24.49
N VAL A 47 45.09 11.54 -23.32
CA VAL A 47 43.99 10.61 -22.97
C VAL A 47 42.83 11.52 -22.64
N GLY A 48 41.78 11.48 -23.49
CA GLY A 48 40.53 12.14 -23.22
C GLY A 48 39.94 11.60 -21.89
N LEU A 49 40.14 12.37 -20.84
CA LEU A 49 39.38 12.21 -19.61
C LEU A 49 37.93 12.56 -19.91
N SER A 50 37.13 11.54 -20.24
CA SER A 50 35.68 11.64 -20.09
C SER A 50 35.46 12.08 -18.64
N ALA A 51 35.03 13.32 -18.45
CA ALA A 51 34.56 13.82 -17.19
C ALA A 51 33.39 12.92 -16.75
N ASN A 52 33.66 11.89 -15.95
CA ASN A 52 32.65 11.30 -15.10
C ASN A 52 32.15 12.46 -14.24
N ALA A 53 30.96 12.96 -14.55
CA ALA A 53 30.23 13.86 -13.67
C ALA A 53 30.21 13.16 -12.31
N GLY A 54 30.94 13.70 -11.34
CA GLY A 54 31.09 13.13 -10.02
C GLY A 54 29.70 12.87 -9.45
N ALA A 55 29.39 11.60 -9.19
CA ALA A 55 28.19 11.23 -8.46
C ALA A 55 28.22 12.00 -7.15
N SER A 56 27.23 12.86 -6.91
CA SER A 56 27.04 13.54 -5.64
C SER A 56 26.95 12.47 -4.55
N SER A 57 28.00 12.37 -3.72
CA SER A 57 28.08 11.37 -2.65
C SER A 57 27.10 11.75 -1.54
N GLY A 58 25.85 11.31 -1.66
CA GLY A 58 24.79 11.59 -0.69
C GLY A 58 23.61 10.62 -0.86
N THR A 59 22.78 10.60 0.16
CA THR A 59 21.54 9.81 0.18
C THR A 59 20.36 10.77 0.23
N VAL A 60 19.27 10.43 -0.44
CA VAL A 60 17.94 11.02 -0.27
C VAL A 60 17.03 9.91 0.27
N SER A 61 16.07 10.25 1.12
CA SER A 61 15.19 9.27 1.74
C SER A 61 13.74 9.55 1.40
N TYR A 62 13.00 8.49 1.01
CA TYR A 62 11.54 8.48 1.05
C TYR A 62 11.14 7.56 2.21
N GLY A 63 10.45 8.11 3.20
CA GLY A 63 10.00 7.33 4.35
C GLY A 63 8.85 6.42 3.94
N VAL A 64 8.88 5.15 4.30
CA VAL A 64 7.72 4.25 4.15
C VAL A 64 7.00 4.19 5.48
N LEU A 65 5.80 4.76 5.53
CA LEU A 65 4.98 4.86 6.73
C LEU A 65 3.78 3.95 6.60
N SER A 66 3.73 2.83 7.32
CA SER A 66 2.66 1.84 7.19
C SER A 66 2.57 0.92 8.41
N CYS A 67 1.53 0.07 8.44
CA CYS A 67 1.31 -0.94 9.46
C CYS A 67 2.29 -2.12 9.27
N PHE A 68 3.45 -2.11 9.91
CA PHE A 68 4.38 -3.25 9.88
C PHE A 68 4.10 -4.24 11.00
N THR A 69 3.33 -3.85 11.99
CA THR A 69 2.82 -4.70 13.07
C THR A 69 1.29 -4.63 13.15
N GLY A 70 0.67 -5.53 13.91
CA GLY A 70 -0.77 -5.58 14.09
C GLY A 70 -1.52 -6.38 13.01
N PRO A 71 -2.86 -6.30 13.00
CA PRO A 71 -3.72 -7.15 12.15
C PRO A 71 -3.55 -6.98 10.65
N LEU A 72 -3.05 -5.83 10.20
CA LEU A 72 -2.81 -5.51 8.79
C LEU A 72 -1.32 -5.51 8.40
N ALA A 73 -0.47 -6.16 9.17
CA ALA A 73 0.98 -6.19 8.93
C ALA A 73 1.35 -6.69 7.51
N SER A 74 0.57 -7.61 6.94
CA SER A 74 0.77 -8.09 5.57
C SER A 74 0.57 -7.00 4.50
N LEU A 75 -0.32 -6.02 4.73
CA LEU A 75 -0.47 -4.85 3.86
C LEU A 75 0.78 -3.95 3.94
N GLY A 76 1.25 -3.68 5.15
CA GLY A 76 2.48 -2.90 5.35
C GLY A 76 3.70 -3.55 4.70
N GLU A 77 3.82 -4.88 4.82
CA GLU A 77 4.87 -5.64 4.13
C GLU A 77 4.73 -5.51 2.60
N GLY A 78 3.52 -5.60 2.04
CA GLY A 78 3.28 -5.41 0.61
C GLY A 78 3.73 -4.02 0.12
N ILE A 79 3.33 -2.97 0.82
CA ILE A 79 3.77 -1.58 0.53
C ILE A 79 5.30 -1.51 0.54
N TYR A 80 5.95 -2.10 1.54
CA TYR A 80 7.40 -2.09 1.62
C TYR A 80 8.08 -2.90 0.51
N GLN A 81 7.54 -4.06 0.13
CA GLN A 81 8.02 -4.84 -1.01
C GLN A 81 8.05 -4.01 -2.30
N GLY A 82 6.97 -3.31 -2.60
CA GLY A 82 6.89 -2.42 -3.76
C GLY A 82 7.95 -1.32 -3.72
N ALA A 83 8.06 -0.64 -2.59
CA ALA A 83 9.06 0.40 -2.38
C ALA A 83 10.50 -0.12 -2.52
N GLN A 84 10.81 -1.32 -2.02
CA GLN A 84 12.15 -1.94 -2.17
C GLN A 84 12.50 -2.25 -3.63
N ILE A 85 11.55 -2.74 -4.41
CA ILE A 85 11.74 -3.02 -5.85
C ILE A 85 12.05 -1.71 -6.58
N ALA A 86 11.25 -0.67 -6.33
CA ALA A 86 11.46 0.66 -6.91
C ALA A 86 12.80 1.26 -6.50
N GLN A 87 13.14 1.23 -5.21
CA GLN A 87 14.43 1.69 -4.69
C GLN A 87 15.61 1.02 -5.43
N ALA A 88 15.55 -0.30 -5.60
CA ALA A 88 16.61 -1.02 -6.29
C ALA A 88 16.75 -0.58 -7.75
N GLN A 89 15.63 -0.37 -8.47
CA GLN A 89 15.62 0.07 -9.86
C GLN A 89 16.07 1.53 -9.99
N VAL A 90 15.63 2.42 -9.12
CA VAL A 90 16.06 3.82 -9.06
C VAL A 90 17.57 3.89 -8.81
N ASN A 91 18.09 3.14 -7.85
CA ASN A 91 19.51 3.11 -7.52
C ASN A 91 20.36 2.51 -8.65
N ALA A 92 19.87 1.48 -9.34
CA ALA A 92 20.54 0.90 -10.50
C ALA A 92 20.60 1.88 -11.69
N ALA A 93 19.66 2.82 -11.79
CA ALA A 93 19.63 3.87 -12.83
C ALA A 93 20.46 5.12 -12.44
N GLY A 94 21.16 5.11 -11.32
CA GLY A 94 22.02 6.20 -10.86
C GLY A 94 21.45 7.05 -9.72
N GLY A 95 20.35 6.58 -9.11
CA GLY A 95 19.68 7.28 -8.01
C GLY A 95 18.86 8.49 -8.46
N VAL A 96 18.39 9.29 -7.51
CA VAL A 96 17.62 10.52 -7.75
C VAL A 96 18.58 11.70 -7.69
N LEU A 97 18.70 12.44 -8.76
CA LEU A 97 19.67 13.56 -8.92
C LEU A 97 21.11 13.16 -8.52
N GLY A 98 21.51 11.91 -8.81
CA GLY A 98 22.82 11.37 -8.47
C GLY A 98 23.00 10.91 -7.02
N LYS A 99 21.97 11.03 -6.18
CA LYS A 99 21.97 10.53 -4.80
C LYS A 99 21.34 9.15 -4.73
N LYS A 100 21.87 8.27 -3.86
CA LYS A 100 21.22 6.99 -3.58
C LYS A 100 19.90 7.20 -2.86
N LEU A 101 18.84 6.52 -3.32
CA LEU A 101 17.57 6.47 -2.62
C LEU A 101 17.64 5.49 -1.44
N SER A 102 17.16 5.91 -0.28
CA SER A 102 16.93 5.12 0.92
C SER A 102 15.44 5.14 1.27
N ILE A 103 14.91 4.06 1.85
CA ILE A 103 13.50 3.91 2.21
C ILE A 103 13.36 3.49 3.68
N PRO A 104 13.67 4.38 4.64
CA PRO A 104 13.50 4.06 6.06
C PRO A 104 12.03 3.81 6.40
N GLN A 105 11.78 2.84 7.29
CA GLN A 105 10.46 2.44 7.73
C GLN A 105 10.00 3.24 8.96
N GLY A 106 8.71 3.56 9.00
CA GLY A 106 7.99 4.00 10.18
C GLY A 106 6.80 3.07 10.40
N ASP A 107 6.83 2.29 11.48
CA ASP A 107 5.72 1.41 11.85
C ASP A 107 4.64 2.22 12.54
N THR A 108 3.43 2.14 12.01
CA THR A 108 2.26 2.85 12.53
C THR A 108 1.37 1.96 13.42
N GLY A 109 1.59 0.63 13.41
CA GLY A 109 0.69 -0.32 14.07
C GLY A 109 -0.77 -0.20 13.62
N CYS A 110 -1.06 0.52 12.52
CA CYS A 110 -2.41 0.93 12.10
C CYS A 110 -3.12 1.84 13.12
N ASP A 111 -2.38 2.57 13.94
CA ASP A 111 -2.91 3.50 14.95
C ASP A 111 -2.55 4.95 14.60
N PRO A 112 -3.50 5.91 14.68
CA PRO A 112 -3.24 7.31 14.35
C PRO A 112 -2.17 7.98 15.21
N VAL A 113 -2.06 7.62 16.50
CA VAL A 113 -1.10 8.21 17.44
C VAL A 113 0.29 7.65 17.19
N GLU A 114 0.38 6.33 17.00
CA GLU A 114 1.62 5.65 16.65
C GLU A 114 2.12 6.10 15.27
N GLY A 115 1.22 6.22 14.29
CA GLY A 115 1.54 6.73 12.95
C GLY A 115 2.13 8.14 12.96
N LYS A 116 1.54 9.05 13.72
CA LYS A 116 2.10 10.40 13.91
C LYS A 116 3.46 10.35 14.60
N THR A 117 3.63 9.50 15.59
CA THR A 117 4.90 9.33 16.32
C THR A 117 5.99 8.78 15.40
N ALA A 118 5.66 7.75 14.61
CA ALA A 118 6.57 7.16 13.62
C ALA A 118 6.99 8.19 12.55
N LEU A 119 6.04 9.00 12.05
CA LEU A 119 6.35 10.08 11.12
C LEU A 119 7.34 11.09 11.74
N LEU A 120 7.06 11.59 12.93
CA LEU A 120 7.94 12.56 13.59
C LEU A 120 9.34 12.01 13.82
N LYS A 121 9.46 10.71 14.13
CA LYS A 121 10.75 10.02 14.23
C LYS A 121 11.49 9.98 12.88
N LEU A 122 10.80 9.66 11.78
CA LEU A 122 11.39 9.69 10.44
C LEU A 122 11.89 11.10 10.09
N LEU A 123 11.09 12.14 10.35
CA LEU A 123 11.44 13.52 10.06
C LEU A 123 12.63 14.02 10.91
N SER A 124 12.72 13.58 12.17
CA SER A 124 13.82 13.97 13.06
C SER A 124 15.19 13.47 12.61
N GLY A 125 15.24 12.38 11.83
CA GLY A 125 16.46 11.86 11.21
C GLY A 125 17.00 12.74 10.07
N GLY A 126 16.18 13.65 9.55
CA GLY A 126 16.49 14.53 8.42
C GLY A 126 16.56 13.82 7.08
N GLY A 127 16.62 14.61 6.01
CA GLY A 127 16.81 14.07 4.65
C GLY A 127 15.60 13.36 4.02
N ILE A 128 14.42 13.43 4.64
CA ILE A 128 13.17 12.92 4.08
C ILE A 128 12.66 13.90 3.01
N ALA A 129 12.58 13.44 1.77
CA ALA A 129 12.09 14.21 0.63
C ALA A 129 10.63 13.90 0.29
N GLY A 130 10.10 12.76 0.76
CA GLY A 130 8.69 12.38 0.63
C GLY A 130 8.35 11.19 1.49
N ILE A 131 7.06 10.89 1.58
CA ILE A 131 6.52 9.75 2.33
C ILE A 131 5.71 8.88 1.38
N ILE A 132 5.88 7.56 1.48
CA ILE A 132 5.08 6.53 0.84
C ILE A 132 4.18 5.93 1.93
N GLY A 133 2.91 6.11 1.84
CA GLY A 133 1.96 5.96 2.95
C GLY A 133 1.63 7.33 3.57
N PRO A 134 0.79 7.41 4.58
CA PRO A 134 0.23 6.33 5.40
C PRO A 134 -0.90 5.57 4.72
N THR A 135 -1.58 4.72 5.51
CA THR A 135 -2.86 4.10 5.12
C THR A 135 -4.06 4.93 5.64
N THR A 136 -5.27 4.42 5.41
CA THR A 136 -6.50 5.14 5.81
C THR A 136 -6.59 5.41 7.32
N GLN A 137 -6.05 4.53 8.15
CA GLN A 137 -6.15 4.65 9.60
C GLN A 137 -5.44 5.89 10.14
N GLU A 138 -4.28 6.24 9.57
CA GLU A 138 -3.40 7.26 10.12
C GLU A 138 -3.48 8.60 9.41
N ILE A 139 -4.05 8.66 8.19
CA ILE A 139 -3.99 9.83 7.32
C ILE A 139 -4.41 11.13 8.01
N ASN A 140 -5.48 11.10 8.82
CA ASN A 140 -5.97 12.28 9.52
C ASN A 140 -4.99 12.84 10.56
N ALA A 141 -4.13 11.99 11.13
CA ALA A 141 -3.12 12.40 12.11
C ALA A 141 -1.80 12.82 11.45
N VAL A 142 -1.50 12.27 10.27
CA VAL A 142 -0.23 12.38 9.55
C VAL A 142 -0.24 13.54 8.55
N GLU A 143 -1.27 13.66 7.72
CA GLU A 143 -1.39 14.69 6.66
C GLU A 143 -1.12 16.12 7.14
N PRO A 144 -1.68 16.60 8.28
CA PRO A 144 -1.40 17.96 8.73
C PRO A 144 0.08 18.24 9.01
N VAL A 145 0.83 17.20 9.46
CA VAL A 145 2.27 17.31 9.71
C VAL A 145 3.03 17.41 8.40
N LEU A 146 2.70 16.56 7.41
CA LEU A 146 3.34 16.55 6.10
C LEU A 146 3.07 17.86 5.36
N LYS A 147 1.84 18.32 5.34
CA LYS A 147 1.44 19.60 4.75
C LYS A 147 2.19 20.79 5.34
N ALA A 148 2.29 20.88 6.68
CA ALA A 148 3.02 21.93 7.35
C ALA A 148 4.52 21.94 6.99
N ASN A 149 5.11 20.77 6.73
CA ASN A 149 6.50 20.61 6.33
C ASN A 149 6.71 20.62 4.81
N LYS A 150 5.63 20.73 4.01
CA LYS A 150 5.66 20.72 2.54
C LYS A 150 6.32 19.46 1.98
N ILE A 151 6.02 18.32 2.57
CA ILE A 151 6.53 17.02 2.17
C ILE A 151 5.46 16.32 1.34
N ILE A 152 5.84 15.76 0.20
CA ILE A 152 4.96 14.97 -0.65
C ILE A 152 4.54 13.72 0.10
N ASP A 153 3.24 13.47 0.10
CA ASP A 153 2.56 12.32 0.67
C ASP A 153 1.98 11.47 -0.46
N GLU A 154 2.57 10.33 -0.72
CA GLU A 154 2.04 9.30 -1.63
C GLU A 154 1.17 8.35 -0.82
N PHE A 155 -0.05 8.77 -0.56
CA PHE A 155 -1.04 8.10 0.27
C PHE A 155 -1.41 6.71 -0.26
N GLN A 156 -1.26 5.71 0.59
CA GLN A 156 -1.49 4.29 0.27
C GLN A 156 -2.80 3.76 0.89
N GLY A 157 -3.85 4.54 0.80
CA GLY A 157 -5.17 4.17 1.34
C GLY A 157 -6.34 4.62 0.47
N GLY A 158 -7.49 3.98 0.68
CA GLY A 158 -8.70 4.19 -0.10
C GLY A 158 -9.63 5.27 0.42
N ASP A 159 -9.32 5.97 1.52
CA ASP A 159 -10.23 6.90 2.22
C ASP A 159 -11.02 7.80 1.26
N THR A 160 -12.34 7.65 1.27
CA THR A 160 -13.27 8.45 0.44
C THR A 160 -13.26 9.94 0.79
N GLY A 161 -12.84 10.30 1.99
CA GLY A 161 -12.64 11.69 2.40
C GLY A 161 -11.55 12.40 1.58
N ARG A 162 -10.69 11.65 0.90
CA ARG A 162 -9.62 12.16 0.04
C ARG A 162 -9.99 12.24 -1.45
N ASP A 163 -11.19 11.83 -1.84
CA ASP A 163 -11.62 11.86 -3.25
C ASP A 163 -11.70 13.28 -3.82
N HIS A 164 -11.95 14.27 -2.98
CA HIS A 164 -12.04 15.69 -3.33
C HIS A 164 -11.09 16.55 -2.49
N GLN A 165 -9.96 16.01 -2.07
CA GLN A 165 -8.97 16.72 -1.27
C GLN A 165 -8.35 17.90 -2.05
N THR A 166 -7.80 18.87 -1.33
CA THR A 166 -7.19 20.08 -1.89
C THR A 166 -5.79 20.35 -1.35
N ASP A 167 -5.18 19.37 -0.67
CA ASP A 167 -3.80 19.47 -0.22
C ASP A 167 -2.86 19.35 -1.41
N PRO A 168 -2.03 20.36 -1.70
CA PRO A 168 -1.13 20.31 -2.85
C PRO A 168 -0.01 19.28 -2.71
N TYR A 169 0.20 18.74 -1.52
CA TYR A 169 1.27 17.76 -1.23
C TYR A 169 0.76 16.33 -1.12
N LEU A 170 -0.56 16.11 -1.13
CA LEU A 170 -1.17 14.78 -1.06
C LEU A 170 -1.46 14.25 -2.46
N PHE A 171 -0.90 13.08 -2.79
CA PHE A 171 -1.12 12.33 -4.02
C PHE A 171 -1.56 10.92 -3.66
N ARG A 172 -2.34 10.27 -4.52
CA ARG A 172 -2.84 8.92 -4.26
C ARG A 172 -2.79 8.07 -5.53
N ASP A 173 -1.85 7.14 -5.57
CA ASP A 173 -1.70 6.15 -6.64
C ASP A 173 -2.66 4.97 -6.45
N SER A 174 -3.01 4.65 -5.20
CA SER A 174 -3.98 3.61 -4.89
C SER A 174 -5.40 4.09 -5.21
N PRO A 175 -6.26 3.22 -5.75
CA PRO A 175 -7.63 3.60 -6.05
C PRO A 175 -8.44 3.89 -4.78
N SER A 176 -9.46 4.75 -4.94
CA SER A 176 -10.39 5.09 -3.86
C SER A 176 -11.32 3.94 -3.48
N ASP A 177 -11.70 3.89 -2.21
CA ASP A 177 -12.76 3.00 -1.71
C ASP A 177 -14.13 3.29 -2.36
N SER A 178 -14.33 4.51 -2.88
CA SER A 178 -15.47 4.80 -3.75
C SER A 178 -15.46 3.93 -5.01
N GLN A 179 -14.28 3.75 -5.63
CA GLN A 179 -14.14 2.88 -6.81
C GLN A 179 -14.21 1.40 -6.43
N LEU A 180 -13.61 1.01 -5.30
CA LEU A 180 -13.72 -0.35 -4.78
C LEU A 180 -15.19 -0.73 -4.54
N GLY A 181 -15.97 0.13 -3.89
CA GLY A 181 -17.38 -0.09 -3.66
C GLY A 181 -18.20 -0.22 -4.96
N VAL A 182 -17.87 0.61 -5.96
CA VAL A 182 -18.46 0.49 -7.31
C VAL A 182 -18.09 -0.84 -7.95
N ALA A 183 -16.85 -1.28 -7.85
CA ALA A 183 -16.38 -2.54 -8.41
C ALA A 183 -17.04 -3.76 -7.74
N MET A 184 -17.12 -3.78 -6.40
CA MET A 184 -17.80 -4.84 -5.64
C MET A 184 -19.28 -4.97 -6.04
N ALA A 185 -20.00 -3.85 -6.08
CA ALA A 185 -21.41 -3.84 -6.44
C ALA A 185 -21.65 -4.21 -7.91
N THR A 186 -20.79 -3.75 -8.82
CA THR A 186 -20.84 -4.12 -10.24
C THR A 186 -20.58 -5.61 -10.42
N TYR A 187 -19.61 -6.17 -9.73
CA TYR A 187 -19.34 -7.60 -9.75
C TYR A 187 -20.53 -8.42 -9.20
N ALA A 188 -21.15 -7.98 -8.11
CA ALA A 188 -22.35 -8.61 -7.56
C ALA A 188 -23.50 -8.59 -8.58
N HIS A 189 -23.68 -7.48 -9.31
CA HIS A 189 -24.68 -7.37 -10.39
C HIS A 189 -24.38 -8.37 -11.53
N ILE A 190 -23.13 -8.48 -11.98
CA ILE A 190 -22.69 -9.46 -12.99
C ILE A 190 -23.00 -10.89 -12.56
N LYS A 191 -22.84 -11.20 -11.26
CA LYS A 191 -23.20 -12.51 -10.69
C LYS A 191 -24.70 -12.73 -10.55
N GLY A 192 -25.53 -11.71 -10.81
CA GLY A 192 -26.99 -11.77 -10.77
C GLY A 192 -27.58 -11.61 -9.36
N TYR A 193 -26.79 -11.24 -8.36
CA TYR A 193 -27.28 -11.04 -6.99
C TYR A 193 -28.22 -9.82 -6.91
N LYS A 194 -29.35 -9.98 -6.22
CA LYS A 194 -30.41 -8.96 -6.06
C LYS A 194 -30.59 -8.51 -4.62
N THR A 195 -30.18 -9.33 -3.64
CA THR A 195 -30.26 -9.00 -2.21
C THR A 195 -28.91 -9.19 -1.54
N ALA A 196 -28.55 -8.28 -0.67
CA ALA A 196 -27.28 -8.32 0.04
C ALA A 196 -27.44 -7.88 1.49
N ASP A 197 -26.59 -8.43 2.35
CA ASP A 197 -26.20 -7.83 3.62
C ASP A 197 -24.77 -7.28 3.53
N LEU A 198 -24.54 -6.21 4.27
CA LEU A 198 -23.22 -5.63 4.47
C LEU A 198 -22.73 -6.01 5.87
N LEU A 199 -21.58 -6.67 5.98
CA LEU A 199 -20.98 -7.10 7.22
C LEU A 199 -19.55 -6.56 7.31
N PHE A 200 -19.38 -5.39 7.92
CA PHE A 200 -18.11 -4.69 8.00
C PHE A 200 -17.70 -4.46 9.45
N TYR A 201 -16.41 -4.56 9.76
CA TYR A 201 -15.95 -4.20 11.09
C TYR A 201 -15.81 -2.67 11.25
N SER A 202 -15.73 -2.20 12.49
CA SER A 202 -15.87 -0.78 12.85
C SER A 202 -14.61 0.07 12.63
N ASP A 203 -13.62 -0.48 11.96
CA ASP A 203 -12.38 0.21 11.62
C ASP A 203 -12.59 1.27 10.53
N ALA A 204 -11.76 2.31 10.56
CA ALA A 204 -11.94 3.46 9.68
C ALA A 204 -11.88 3.10 8.19
N ALA A 205 -10.97 2.21 7.77
CA ALA A 205 -10.84 1.81 6.37
C ALA A 205 -12.05 1.01 5.89
N ALA A 206 -12.53 0.05 6.69
CA ALA A 206 -13.73 -0.72 6.34
C ALA A 206 -14.97 0.16 6.22
N GLN A 207 -15.09 1.18 7.07
CA GLN A 207 -16.26 2.08 7.07
C GLN A 207 -16.32 2.98 5.83
N THR A 208 -15.20 3.33 5.20
CA THR A 208 -15.19 4.15 3.97
C THR A 208 -15.81 3.42 2.78
N ILE A 209 -15.86 2.08 2.79
CA ILE A 209 -16.38 1.25 1.70
C ILE A 209 -17.89 1.05 1.79
N VAL A 210 -18.47 1.11 2.99
CA VAL A 210 -19.90 0.77 3.25
C VAL A 210 -20.85 1.59 2.38
N ALA A 211 -20.70 2.91 2.36
CA ALA A 211 -21.59 3.79 1.61
C ALA A 211 -21.45 3.61 0.08
N PRO A 212 -20.25 3.56 -0.51
CA PRO A 212 -20.04 3.28 -1.93
C PRO A 212 -20.65 1.95 -2.40
N VAL A 213 -20.42 0.85 -1.68
CA VAL A 213 -21.01 -0.47 -1.99
C VAL A 213 -22.53 -0.40 -1.96
N LYS A 214 -23.10 0.10 -0.84
CA LYS A 214 -24.54 0.19 -0.63
C LYS A 214 -25.21 1.01 -1.74
N THR A 215 -24.71 2.22 -1.97
CA THR A 215 -25.30 3.14 -2.94
C THR A 215 -25.25 2.57 -4.35
N THR A 216 -24.11 1.97 -4.75
CA THR A 216 -23.96 1.42 -6.10
C THR A 216 -24.79 0.17 -6.29
N PHE A 217 -24.86 -0.72 -5.30
CA PHE A 217 -25.66 -1.94 -5.39
C PHE A 217 -27.14 -1.59 -5.58
N ILE A 218 -27.66 -0.58 -4.85
CA ILE A 218 -29.02 -0.07 -5.02
C ILE A 218 -29.21 0.57 -6.40
N LYS A 219 -28.28 1.40 -6.88
CA LYS A 219 -28.31 1.98 -8.23
C LYS A 219 -28.39 0.92 -9.33
N LEU A 220 -27.75 -0.24 -9.11
CA LEU A 220 -27.78 -1.36 -10.06
C LEU A 220 -29.02 -2.27 -9.90
N GLY A 221 -30.01 -1.83 -9.11
CA GLY A 221 -31.27 -2.53 -8.93
C GLY A 221 -31.25 -3.62 -7.86
N GLY A 222 -30.23 -3.63 -7.00
CA GLY A 222 -30.16 -4.50 -5.82
C GLY A 222 -30.87 -3.91 -4.60
N THR A 223 -31.07 -4.73 -3.58
CA THR A 223 -31.61 -4.36 -2.28
C THR A 223 -30.62 -4.76 -1.18
N VAL A 224 -30.21 -3.80 -0.36
CA VAL A 224 -29.48 -4.07 0.88
C VAL A 224 -30.50 -4.31 1.98
N ILE A 225 -30.49 -5.52 2.56
CA ILE A 225 -31.44 -5.90 3.62
C ILE A 225 -31.00 -5.25 4.93
N HIS A 226 -29.77 -5.56 5.38
CA HIS A 226 -29.18 -4.94 6.57
C HIS A 226 -27.71 -4.52 6.35
N THR A 227 -27.25 -3.65 7.24
CA THR A 227 -25.85 -3.25 7.35
C THR A 227 -25.42 -3.50 8.79
N TYR A 228 -24.53 -4.46 8.96
CA TYR A 228 -23.97 -4.87 10.26
C TYR A 228 -22.56 -4.28 10.40
N ILE A 229 -22.40 -3.42 11.39
CA ILE A 229 -21.09 -2.91 11.81
C ILE A 229 -20.67 -3.66 13.06
N ILE A 230 -19.62 -4.45 12.98
CA ILE A 230 -19.17 -5.31 14.07
C ILE A 230 -17.85 -4.82 14.68
N THR A 231 -17.69 -5.07 15.96
CA THR A 231 -16.42 -4.85 16.65
C THR A 231 -15.47 -6.01 16.32
N ALA A 232 -14.21 -5.70 16.02
CA ALA A 232 -13.19 -6.72 15.76
C ALA A 232 -12.88 -7.58 17.01
N ASP A 233 -12.25 -8.73 16.80
CA ASP A 233 -11.65 -9.58 17.84
C ASP A 233 -12.61 -10.05 18.95
N GLN A 234 -13.90 -10.20 18.63
CA GLN A 234 -14.84 -10.80 19.59
C GLN A 234 -14.74 -12.31 19.58
N SER A 235 -14.95 -12.92 20.74
CA SER A 235 -14.97 -14.38 20.90
C SER A 235 -16.19 -15.06 20.24
N SER A 236 -17.23 -14.30 19.89
CA SER A 236 -18.44 -14.78 19.20
C SER A 236 -19.19 -13.67 18.50
N TYR A 237 -19.79 -13.99 17.36
CA TYR A 237 -20.71 -13.16 16.57
C TYR A 237 -22.05 -13.85 16.35
N THR A 238 -22.41 -14.84 17.18
CA THR A 238 -23.57 -15.73 17.00
C THR A 238 -24.86 -14.96 16.72
N ASN A 239 -25.11 -13.84 17.42
CA ASN A 239 -26.32 -13.05 17.21
C ASN A 239 -26.33 -12.42 15.80
N THR A 240 -25.23 -11.84 15.37
CA THR A 240 -25.10 -11.24 14.03
C THR A 240 -25.22 -12.31 12.94
N VAL A 241 -24.54 -13.45 13.12
CA VAL A 241 -24.59 -14.58 12.18
C VAL A 241 -26.00 -15.12 12.05
N ALA A 242 -26.72 -15.29 13.17
CA ALA A 242 -28.12 -15.74 13.16
C ALA A 242 -29.03 -14.77 12.41
N GLN A 243 -28.84 -13.46 12.59
CA GLN A 243 -29.61 -12.43 11.88
C GLN A 243 -29.35 -12.46 10.37
N VAL A 244 -28.08 -12.48 9.94
CA VAL A 244 -27.71 -12.59 8.52
C VAL A 244 -28.32 -13.84 7.87
N ILE A 245 -28.29 -14.98 8.57
CA ILE A 245 -28.90 -16.22 8.06
C ILE A 245 -30.44 -16.08 7.96
N SER A 246 -31.07 -15.37 8.92
CA SER A 246 -32.52 -15.09 8.90
C SER A 246 -32.90 -14.19 7.74
N ASP A 247 -32.07 -13.23 7.38
CA ASP A 247 -32.27 -12.29 6.26
C ASP A 247 -32.20 -12.98 4.89
N LYS A 248 -31.49 -14.10 4.81
CA LYS A 248 -31.30 -14.89 3.58
C LYS A 248 -30.79 -14.04 2.41
N PRO A 249 -29.73 -13.24 2.57
CA PRO A 249 -29.17 -12.48 1.48
C PRO A 249 -28.60 -13.42 0.43
N GLN A 250 -28.58 -12.99 -0.84
CA GLN A 250 -27.93 -13.73 -1.91
C GLN A 250 -26.41 -13.57 -1.88
N VAL A 251 -25.92 -12.50 -1.24
CA VAL A 251 -24.49 -12.20 -1.08
C VAL A 251 -24.25 -11.38 0.18
N ILE A 252 -23.10 -11.56 0.81
CA ILE A 252 -22.59 -10.70 1.89
C ILE A 252 -21.43 -9.88 1.34
N PHE A 253 -21.50 -8.55 1.41
CA PHE A 253 -20.35 -7.69 1.22
C PHE A 253 -19.62 -7.52 2.54
N SER A 254 -18.30 -7.68 2.55
CA SER A 254 -17.56 -7.70 3.82
C SER A 254 -16.12 -7.17 3.70
N GLN A 255 -15.71 -6.50 4.76
CA GLN A 255 -14.31 -6.34 5.14
C GLN A 255 -14.18 -6.56 6.63
N THR A 256 -13.33 -7.52 7.01
CA THR A 256 -12.90 -7.82 8.37
C THR A 256 -11.42 -8.23 8.33
N ASP A 257 -10.80 -8.32 9.50
CA ASP A 257 -9.45 -8.87 9.62
C ASP A 257 -9.46 -10.41 9.77
N ALA A 258 -8.28 -11.02 9.77
CA ALA A 258 -8.16 -12.47 9.86
C ALA A 258 -8.66 -13.06 11.18
N PRO A 259 -8.39 -12.50 12.38
CA PRO A 259 -8.95 -13.01 13.64
C PRO A 259 -10.48 -12.97 13.66
N THR A 260 -11.07 -11.84 13.24
CA THR A 260 -12.53 -11.67 13.22
C THR A 260 -13.19 -12.65 12.25
N VAL A 261 -12.65 -12.81 11.04
CA VAL A 261 -13.23 -13.73 10.06
C VAL A 261 -13.10 -15.19 10.47
N ALA A 262 -12.09 -15.58 11.26
CA ALA A 262 -11.96 -16.93 11.77
C ALA A 262 -13.18 -17.35 12.61
N VAL A 263 -13.63 -16.45 13.47
CA VAL A 263 -14.83 -16.68 14.32
C VAL A 263 -16.10 -16.67 13.45
N LEU A 264 -16.27 -15.64 12.62
CA LEU A 264 -17.44 -15.54 11.73
C LEU A 264 -17.58 -16.75 10.82
N SER A 265 -16.50 -17.13 10.10
CA SER A 265 -16.51 -18.26 9.17
C SER A 265 -16.85 -19.57 9.87
N THR A 266 -16.34 -19.77 11.09
CA THR A 266 -16.65 -20.94 11.92
C THR A 266 -18.14 -20.99 12.27
N GLU A 267 -18.70 -19.88 12.77
CA GLU A 267 -20.11 -19.82 13.17
C GLU A 267 -21.07 -19.96 11.97
N PHE A 268 -20.78 -19.30 10.83
CA PHE A 268 -21.52 -19.52 9.58
C PHE A 268 -21.45 -20.98 9.12
N SER A 269 -20.29 -21.63 9.27
CA SER A 269 -20.11 -23.03 8.88
C SER A 269 -20.88 -24.00 9.78
N GLN A 270 -20.92 -23.75 11.08
CA GLN A 270 -21.69 -24.53 12.04
C GLN A 270 -23.20 -24.54 11.73
N LEU A 271 -23.69 -23.44 11.17
CA LEU A 271 -25.08 -23.30 10.71
C LEU A 271 -25.27 -23.73 9.24
N GLY A 272 -24.27 -24.35 8.61
CA GLY A 272 -24.36 -24.88 7.26
C GLY A 272 -24.47 -23.82 6.17
N SER A 273 -24.17 -22.56 6.46
CA SER A 273 -24.31 -21.47 5.51
C SER A 273 -23.33 -21.58 4.35
N LYS A 274 -23.86 -21.40 3.13
CA LYS A 274 -23.10 -21.31 1.87
C LYS A 274 -23.33 -19.97 1.18
N ILE A 275 -23.79 -18.95 1.90
CA ILE A 275 -23.98 -17.60 1.34
C ILE A 275 -22.66 -17.12 0.76
N PRO A 276 -22.63 -16.67 -0.51
CA PRO A 276 -21.43 -16.09 -1.12
C PRO A 276 -21.00 -14.78 -0.42
N TRP A 277 -19.69 -14.55 -0.35
CA TRP A 277 -19.11 -13.33 0.17
C TRP A 277 -18.37 -12.61 -0.96
N ILE A 278 -18.50 -11.29 -1.00
CA ILE A 278 -17.66 -10.40 -1.79
C ILE A 278 -16.86 -9.55 -0.82
N GLY A 279 -15.55 -9.82 -0.76
CA GLY A 279 -14.59 -9.12 0.07
C GLY A 279 -13.79 -8.07 -0.69
N THR A 280 -12.92 -7.39 0.02
CA THR A 280 -12.02 -6.35 -0.49
C THR A 280 -10.62 -6.92 -0.74
N ASP A 281 -9.64 -6.07 -1.02
CA ASP A 281 -8.22 -6.42 -1.12
C ASP A 281 -7.64 -7.02 0.18
N VAL A 282 -8.10 -6.58 1.35
CA VAL A 282 -7.71 -7.17 2.64
C VAL A 282 -8.00 -8.66 2.69
N THR A 283 -9.08 -9.10 2.04
CA THR A 283 -9.53 -10.50 2.06
C THR A 283 -8.73 -11.41 1.13
N THR A 284 -7.74 -10.88 0.39
CA THR A 284 -6.83 -11.66 -0.46
C THR A 284 -5.63 -12.21 0.30
N SER A 285 -5.34 -11.72 1.49
CA SER A 285 -4.16 -12.14 2.24
C SER A 285 -4.21 -13.63 2.58
N SER A 286 -3.04 -14.29 2.57
CA SER A 286 -2.94 -15.72 2.89
C SER A 286 -3.47 -16.05 4.29
N ASP A 287 -3.32 -15.12 5.23
CA ASP A 287 -3.77 -15.30 6.60
C ASP A 287 -5.29 -15.18 6.70
N TYR A 288 -5.89 -14.24 5.95
CA TYR A 288 -7.35 -14.15 5.85
C TYR A 288 -7.96 -15.42 5.23
N ILE A 289 -7.39 -15.90 4.12
CA ILE A 289 -7.87 -17.12 3.44
C ILE A 289 -7.77 -18.35 4.33
N LYS A 290 -6.68 -18.48 5.08
CA LYS A 290 -6.53 -19.56 6.09
C LYS A 290 -7.56 -19.43 7.21
N ALA A 291 -7.76 -18.23 7.73
CA ALA A 291 -8.71 -17.93 8.80
C ALA A 291 -10.17 -18.16 8.34
N PHE A 292 -10.51 -17.77 7.12
CA PHE A 292 -11.81 -18.07 6.50
C PHE A 292 -12.02 -19.57 6.26
N GLY A 293 -10.93 -20.31 6.12
CA GLY A 293 -10.89 -21.72 5.73
C GLY A 293 -10.72 -21.87 4.21
N THR A 294 -9.57 -22.35 3.75
CA THR A 294 -9.19 -22.36 2.32
C THR A 294 -10.25 -22.98 1.40
N ALA A 295 -10.82 -24.13 1.77
CA ALA A 295 -11.87 -24.78 0.97
C ALA A 295 -13.17 -23.96 0.92
N ARG A 296 -13.52 -23.31 2.03
CA ARG A 296 -14.68 -22.42 2.11
C ARG A 296 -14.42 -21.13 1.31
N ALA A 297 -13.25 -20.52 1.43
CA ALA A 297 -12.87 -19.35 0.64
C ALA A 297 -12.98 -19.65 -0.85
N HIS A 298 -12.43 -20.78 -1.33
CA HIS A 298 -12.57 -21.20 -2.73
C HIS A 298 -14.03 -21.27 -3.20
N SER A 299 -14.93 -21.75 -2.35
CA SER A 299 -16.32 -22.01 -2.73
C SER A 299 -17.27 -20.81 -2.52
N THR A 300 -16.94 -19.89 -1.61
CA THR A 300 -17.88 -18.84 -1.18
C THR A 300 -17.30 -17.43 -1.12
N LEU A 301 -15.97 -17.24 -1.16
CA LEU A 301 -15.35 -15.91 -1.10
C LEU A 301 -14.88 -15.50 -2.49
N THR A 302 -15.21 -14.28 -2.90
CA THR A 302 -14.59 -13.57 -4.01
C THR A 302 -14.09 -12.24 -3.48
N SER A 303 -12.80 -12.00 -3.55
CA SER A 303 -12.20 -10.71 -3.19
C SER A 303 -12.17 -9.81 -4.41
N VAL A 304 -12.53 -8.53 -4.25
CA VAL A 304 -12.46 -7.53 -5.32
C VAL A 304 -11.39 -6.52 -4.93
N MET A 305 -10.39 -6.37 -5.80
CA MET A 305 -9.30 -5.42 -5.55
C MET A 305 -8.81 -4.76 -6.83
N GLY A 306 -8.14 -3.64 -6.67
CA GLY A 306 -7.41 -3.01 -7.76
C GLY A 306 -6.41 -3.98 -8.35
N THR A 307 -6.32 -4.04 -9.66
CA THR A 307 -5.45 -4.98 -10.36
C THR A 307 -4.43 -4.26 -11.22
N SER A 308 -3.24 -4.84 -11.31
CA SER A 308 -2.24 -4.38 -12.27
C SER A 308 -2.73 -4.56 -13.69
N VAL A 309 -2.49 -3.59 -14.53
CA VAL A 309 -2.68 -3.75 -15.97
C VAL A 309 -1.63 -4.72 -16.52
N THR A 310 -2.01 -5.56 -17.46
CA THR A 310 -1.04 -6.34 -18.22
C THR A 310 -0.27 -5.41 -19.15
N GLY A 311 1.06 -5.58 -19.24
CA GLY A 311 1.85 -4.75 -20.14
C GLY A 311 3.29 -4.53 -19.67
N THR A 312 3.95 -3.57 -20.30
CA THR A 312 5.40 -3.34 -20.13
C THR A 312 5.75 -2.95 -18.68
N ALA A 313 4.99 -2.04 -18.06
CA ALA A 313 5.28 -1.59 -16.70
C ALA A 313 5.12 -2.72 -15.68
N ASN A 314 4.03 -3.49 -15.76
CA ASN A 314 3.84 -4.65 -14.89
C ASN A 314 4.94 -5.71 -15.09
N ASN A 315 5.39 -5.94 -16.34
CA ASN A 315 6.49 -6.85 -16.60
C ASN A 315 7.80 -6.40 -15.94
N VAL A 316 8.08 -5.09 -15.94
CA VAL A 316 9.25 -4.50 -15.27
C VAL A 316 9.17 -4.68 -13.75
N PHE A 317 8.00 -4.41 -13.16
CA PHE A 317 7.73 -4.62 -11.74
C PHE A 317 7.88 -6.10 -11.36
N MET A 318 7.21 -7.01 -12.08
CA MET A 318 7.23 -8.45 -11.80
C MET A 318 8.62 -9.07 -12.00
N ALA A 319 9.44 -8.58 -12.94
CA ALA A 319 10.84 -9.00 -13.07
C ALA A 319 11.66 -8.59 -11.84
N GLY A 320 11.44 -7.37 -11.33
CA GLY A 320 12.04 -6.88 -10.08
C GLY A 320 11.61 -7.71 -8.88
N PHE A 321 10.32 -7.99 -8.77
CA PHE A 321 9.74 -8.82 -7.70
C PHE A 321 10.36 -10.23 -7.68
N LYS A 322 10.34 -10.94 -8.79
CA LYS A 322 10.90 -12.32 -8.90
C LYS A 322 12.38 -12.36 -8.57
N LYS A 323 13.12 -11.32 -8.93
CA LYS A 323 14.55 -11.20 -8.62
C LYS A 323 14.80 -10.97 -7.13
N MET A 324 14.00 -10.13 -6.49
CA MET A 324 14.21 -9.73 -5.08
C MET A 324 13.59 -10.74 -4.10
N PHE A 325 12.44 -11.32 -4.46
CA PHE A 325 11.67 -12.24 -3.63
C PHE A 325 11.45 -13.61 -4.32
N PRO A 326 12.52 -14.36 -4.63
CA PRO A 326 12.42 -15.59 -5.41
C PRO A 326 11.59 -16.70 -4.72
N SER A 327 11.57 -16.72 -3.39
CA SER A 327 10.74 -17.65 -2.60
C SER A 327 9.25 -17.37 -2.71
N GLN A 328 8.85 -16.14 -3.01
CA GLN A 328 7.45 -15.72 -3.16
C GLN A 328 7.02 -15.65 -4.63
N ALA A 329 7.91 -15.96 -5.59
CA ALA A 329 7.67 -15.78 -7.01
C ALA A 329 6.41 -16.51 -7.55
N ALA A 330 6.02 -17.62 -6.93
CA ALA A 330 4.83 -18.39 -7.29
C ALA A 330 3.54 -17.82 -6.69
N ALA A 331 3.62 -17.22 -5.51
CA ALA A 331 2.48 -16.60 -4.84
C ALA A 331 2.16 -15.22 -5.41
N GLY A 332 3.18 -14.53 -5.94
CA GLY A 332 3.05 -13.14 -6.40
C GLY A 332 3.34 -12.12 -5.29
N PRO A 333 3.33 -10.83 -5.63
CA PRO A 333 3.50 -9.74 -4.68
C PRO A 333 2.29 -9.63 -3.74
N LEU A 334 2.54 -9.15 -2.53
CA LEU A 334 1.48 -8.84 -1.57
C LEU A 334 0.65 -7.63 -2.02
N SER A 335 -0.56 -7.50 -1.47
CA SER A 335 -1.44 -6.35 -1.71
C SER A 335 -0.72 -5.03 -1.43
N GLY A 336 -0.96 -4.01 -2.25
CA GLY A 336 -0.33 -2.70 -2.14
C GLY A 336 1.04 -2.56 -2.81
N ALA A 337 1.71 -3.68 -3.16
CA ALA A 337 3.09 -3.62 -3.66
C ALA A 337 3.24 -2.86 -4.99
N ASN A 338 2.31 -3.02 -5.92
CA ASN A 338 2.33 -2.33 -7.22
C ASN A 338 2.09 -0.81 -7.06
N TYR A 339 1.20 -0.41 -6.17
CA TYR A 339 0.92 1.02 -5.90
C TYR A 339 2.12 1.69 -5.23
N ALA A 340 2.67 1.09 -4.19
CA ALA A 340 3.85 1.64 -3.52
C ALA A 340 5.10 1.67 -4.42
N TYR A 341 5.21 0.71 -5.35
CA TYR A 341 6.25 0.75 -6.39
C TYR A 341 6.08 1.99 -7.28
N ASP A 342 4.87 2.23 -7.77
CA ASP A 342 4.57 3.38 -8.64
C ASP A 342 4.75 4.70 -7.88
N ALA A 343 4.32 4.78 -6.63
CA ALA A 343 4.49 5.95 -5.77
C ALA A 343 5.97 6.37 -5.63
N VAL A 344 6.87 5.40 -5.38
CA VAL A 344 8.31 5.68 -5.33
C VAL A 344 8.85 6.13 -6.69
N ILE A 345 8.43 5.48 -7.79
CA ILE A 345 8.89 5.86 -9.15
C ILE A 345 8.39 7.25 -9.51
N THR A 346 7.12 7.55 -9.26
CA THR A 346 6.48 8.83 -9.55
C THR A 346 7.17 9.97 -8.83
N LEU A 347 7.36 9.84 -7.53
CA LEU A 347 8.07 10.85 -6.73
C LEU A 347 9.53 11.04 -7.19
N ALA A 348 10.24 9.95 -7.48
CA ALA A 348 11.61 10.02 -7.98
C ALA A 348 11.72 10.68 -9.37
N LEU A 349 10.73 10.47 -10.24
CA LEU A 349 10.62 11.15 -11.53
C LEU A 349 10.32 12.63 -11.36
N ALA A 350 9.42 13.00 -10.45
CA ALA A 350 9.08 14.38 -10.15
C ALA A 350 10.28 15.14 -9.58
N ASP A 351 11.01 14.58 -8.62
CA ASP A 351 12.27 15.14 -8.10
C ASP A 351 13.31 15.34 -9.21
N THR A 352 13.44 14.33 -10.09
CA THR A 352 14.39 14.37 -11.22
C THR A 352 14.00 15.44 -12.25
N TYR A 353 12.72 15.56 -12.54
CA TYR A 353 12.18 16.55 -13.47
C TYR A 353 12.31 17.98 -12.90
N ALA A 354 11.95 18.16 -11.64
CA ALA A 354 12.06 19.40 -10.88
C ALA A 354 13.53 19.83 -10.62
N LYS A 355 14.47 18.89 -10.72
CA LYS A 355 15.91 19.06 -10.36
C LYS A 355 16.11 19.53 -8.91
N THR A 356 15.22 19.17 -8.00
CA THR A 356 15.23 19.58 -6.59
C THR A 356 14.45 18.60 -5.75
N PHE A 357 14.66 18.63 -4.42
CA PHE A 357 13.85 17.94 -3.40
C PHE A 357 12.95 18.93 -2.65
N ASN A 358 12.70 20.11 -3.20
CA ASN A 358 11.79 21.07 -2.60
C ASN A 358 10.33 20.65 -2.86
N GLY A 359 9.61 20.22 -1.82
CA GLY A 359 8.27 19.65 -1.95
C GLY A 359 7.28 20.55 -2.69
N THR A 360 7.35 21.89 -2.53
CA THR A 360 6.45 22.79 -3.27
C THR A 360 6.70 22.77 -4.77
N THR A 361 7.95 22.72 -5.20
CA THR A 361 8.31 22.63 -6.62
C THR A 361 7.93 21.25 -7.17
N VAL A 362 8.26 20.21 -6.43
CA VAL A 362 7.99 18.81 -6.82
C VAL A 362 6.49 18.55 -6.93
N ALA A 363 5.67 19.03 -5.99
CA ALA A 363 4.20 18.93 -6.07
C ALA A 363 3.64 19.51 -7.39
N GLY A 364 4.17 20.64 -7.83
CA GLY A 364 3.78 21.26 -9.11
C GLY A 364 4.26 20.49 -10.36
N ASP A 365 5.13 19.50 -10.18
CA ASP A 365 5.70 18.70 -11.26
C ASP A 365 5.21 17.25 -11.28
N MET A 366 4.50 16.77 -10.25
CA MET A 366 3.95 15.42 -10.19
C MET A 366 3.12 15.08 -11.43
N THR A 367 2.12 15.89 -11.75
CA THR A 367 1.28 15.69 -12.94
C THR A 367 2.02 15.88 -14.27
N LYS A 368 3.16 16.57 -14.29
CA LYS A 368 3.96 16.76 -15.51
C LYS A 368 4.74 15.52 -15.91
N VAL A 369 4.97 14.61 -14.96
CA VAL A 369 5.69 13.35 -15.20
C VAL A 369 4.76 12.16 -15.39
N THR A 370 3.50 12.28 -14.97
CA THR A 370 2.51 11.21 -15.00
C THR A 370 1.41 11.40 -16.02
N ASN A 371 0.98 12.64 -16.29
CA ASN A 371 -0.19 12.88 -17.11
C ASN A 371 0.15 13.18 -18.57
N PRO A 372 -0.73 12.85 -19.54
CA PRO A 372 -0.60 13.31 -20.92
C PRO A 372 -0.73 14.86 -21.01
N PRO A 373 -0.16 15.51 -22.06
CA PRO A 373 0.55 14.89 -23.17
C PRO A 373 2.03 14.64 -22.86
N GLY A 374 2.51 13.43 -23.15
CA GLY A 374 3.91 13.06 -23.01
C GLY A 374 4.24 11.77 -23.74
N THR A 375 5.52 11.43 -23.85
CA THR A 375 5.94 10.13 -24.35
C THR A 375 5.76 9.10 -23.25
N ALA A 376 4.97 8.06 -23.50
CA ALA A 376 4.77 6.97 -22.54
C ALA A 376 6.10 6.30 -22.17
N CYS A 377 6.32 6.07 -20.89
CA CYS A 377 7.49 5.38 -20.37
C CYS A 377 7.09 4.52 -19.15
N TYR A 378 7.78 3.37 -18.96
CA TYR A 378 7.30 2.25 -18.15
C TYR A 378 8.30 1.83 -17.08
N SER A 379 9.32 2.61 -16.83
CA SER A 379 10.32 2.39 -15.79
C SER A 379 11.04 3.69 -15.47
N TYR A 380 11.58 3.81 -14.25
CA TYR A 380 12.39 4.98 -13.89
C TYR A 380 13.50 5.28 -14.91
N ALA A 381 14.28 4.27 -15.28
CA ALA A 381 15.40 4.44 -16.21
C ALA A 381 14.95 4.95 -17.58
N SER A 382 13.86 4.40 -18.15
CA SER A 382 13.37 4.84 -19.47
C SER A 382 12.84 6.27 -19.43
N CYS A 383 12.10 6.63 -18.35
CA CYS A 383 11.56 7.97 -18.17
C CYS A 383 12.68 9.00 -17.96
N VAL A 384 13.67 8.71 -17.13
CA VAL A 384 14.83 9.60 -16.90
C VAL A 384 15.62 9.86 -18.20
N ASN A 385 15.76 8.85 -19.07
CA ASN A 385 16.40 9.06 -20.38
C ASN A 385 15.63 10.04 -21.26
N LEU A 386 14.30 10.01 -21.22
CA LEU A 386 13.46 10.98 -21.93
C LEU A 386 13.58 12.38 -21.31
N ILE A 387 13.59 12.49 -19.97
CA ILE A 387 13.80 13.78 -19.27
C ILE A 387 15.16 14.37 -19.64
N LYS A 388 16.24 13.58 -19.65
CA LYS A 388 17.58 14.01 -20.08
C LYS A 388 17.61 14.47 -21.54
N ALA A 389 16.76 13.87 -22.39
CA ALA A 389 16.59 14.29 -23.78
C ALA A 389 15.60 15.46 -23.94
N HIS A 390 15.21 16.13 -22.85
CA HIS A 390 14.25 17.25 -22.81
C HIS A 390 12.88 16.94 -23.41
N LYS A 391 12.44 15.69 -23.35
CA LYS A 391 11.11 15.27 -23.78
C LYS A 391 10.13 15.33 -22.63
N LYS A 392 8.87 15.68 -22.93
CA LYS A 392 7.77 15.47 -21.99
C LYS A 392 7.51 13.98 -21.86
N ILE A 393 7.26 13.53 -20.66
CA ILE A 393 7.00 12.14 -20.35
C ILE A 393 5.56 11.96 -19.88
N ASN A 394 5.08 10.72 -19.97
CA ASN A 394 3.88 10.20 -19.35
C ASN A 394 4.24 8.84 -18.76
N TYR A 395 4.38 8.77 -17.43
CA TYR A 395 4.71 7.53 -16.75
C TYR A 395 3.46 6.64 -16.64
N GLU A 396 3.55 5.46 -17.21
CA GLU A 396 2.55 4.41 -17.09
C GLU A 396 3.06 3.37 -16.10
N GLY A 397 2.35 3.21 -14.99
CA GLY A 397 2.78 2.42 -13.84
C GLY A 397 2.44 0.93 -13.93
N ALA A 398 2.96 0.17 -12.98
CA ALA A 398 2.64 -1.25 -12.79
C ALA A 398 1.21 -1.45 -12.31
N SER A 399 0.65 -0.50 -11.59
CA SER A 399 -0.74 -0.48 -11.14
C SER A 399 -1.72 0.01 -12.21
N GLY A 400 -1.22 0.68 -13.24
CA GLY A 400 -2.01 1.26 -14.32
C GLY A 400 -1.52 2.62 -14.76
N SER A 401 -2.39 3.40 -15.41
CA SER A 401 -2.12 4.81 -15.68
C SER A 401 -2.09 5.59 -14.36
N ILE A 402 -1.03 6.40 -14.20
CA ILE A 402 -0.88 7.28 -13.03
C ILE A 402 -1.34 8.69 -13.39
N ASP A 403 -2.41 8.78 -14.16
CA ASP A 403 -3.02 10.06 -14.53
C ASP A 403 -3.76 10.68 -13.34
N TYR A 404 -3.08 11.53 -12.58
CA TYR A 404 -3.74 12.23 -11.48
C TYR A 404 -4.82 13.18 -11.97
N ASN A 405 -6.00 13.07 -11.38
CA ASN A 405 -7.08 14.03 -11.59
C ASN A 405 -6.78 15.36 -10.85
N LYS A 406 -7.70 16.33 -10.95
CA LYS A 406 -7.57 17.63 -10.28
C LYS A 406 -7.51 17.57 -8.73
N PHE A 407 -7.76 16.41 -8.15
CA PHE A 407 -7.71 16.15 -6.71
C PHE A 407 -6.54 15.22 -6.36
N HIS A 408 -5.59 15.05 -7.28
CA HIS A 408 -4.40 14.21 -7.14
C HIS A 408 -4.70 12.73 -6.87
N ASN A 409 -5.81 12.21 -7.40
CA ASN A 409 -6.17 10.80 -7.30
C ASN A 409 -6.07 10.11 -8.66
N THR A 410 -5.65 8.87 -8.69
CA THR A 410 -5.68 8.01 -9.87
C THR A 410 -6.96 7.19 -9.95
N PHE A 411 -7.22 6.60 -11.11
CA PHE A 411 -8.30 5.64 -11.35
C PHE A 411 -7.72 4.37 -11.97
N GLY A 412 -8.08 3.22 -11.41
CA GLY A 412 -7.56 1.93 -11.85
C GLY A 412 -8.65 0.91 -12.19
N PRO A 413 -8.28 -0.17 -12.91
CA PRO A 413 -9.14 -1.33 -13.09
C PRO A 413 -9.21 -2.15 -11.79
N TYR A 414 -10.32 -2.87 -11.62
CA TYR A 414 -10.53 -3.82 -10.52
C TYR A 414 -10.80 -5.20 -11.07
N ALA A 415 -10.41 -6.23 -10.35
CA ALA A 415 -10.71 -7.60 -10.72
C ALA A 415 -11.25 -8.39 -9.51
N PRO A 416 -12.09 -9.42 -9.78
CA PRO A 416 -12.39 -10.44 -8.77
C PRO A 416 -11.24 -11.42 -8.65
N PHE A 417 -10.95 -11.88 -7.44
CA PHE A 417 -9.97 -12.88 -7.10
C PHE A 417 -10.64 -14.00 -6.30
N ILE A 418 -10.29 -15.24 -6.61
CA ILE A 418 -10.83 -16.43 -5.96
C ILE A 418 -9.66 -17.28 -5.48
N ALA A 419 -9.66 -17.69 -4.21
CA ALA A 419 -8.63 -18.56 -3.67
C ALA A 419 -8.62 -19.92 -4.39
N ASN A 420 -7.46 -20.41 -4.78
CA ASN A 420 -7.29 -21.76 -5.30
C ASN A 420 -7.57 -22.79 -4.19
N ALA A 421 -8.36 -23.81 -4.49
CA ALA A 421 -8.79 -24.80 -3.52
C ALA A 421 -7.64 -25.56 -2.84
N SER A 422 -6.53 -25.77 -3.56
CA SER A 422 -5.40 -26.58 -3.09
C SER A 422 -4.31 -25.76 -2.42
N THR A 423 -4.03 -24.56 -2.95
CA THR A 423 -2.89 -23.75 -2.51
C THR A 423 -3.30 -22.54 -1.67
N GLY A 424 -4.58 -22.12 -1.74
CA GLY A 424 -5.05 -20.87 -1.19
C GLY A 424 -4.58 -19.61 -1.96
N ASN A 425 -3.74 -19.77 -2.98
CA ASN A 425 -3.29 -18.64 -3.80
C ASN A 425 -4.45 -18.06 -4.59
N GLU A 426 -4.46 -16.75 -4.71
CA GLU A 426 -5.49 -16.03 -5.45
C GLU A 426 -5.37 -16.20 -6.96
N VAL A 427 -6.50 -16.45 -7.61
CA VAL A 427 -6.64 -16.53 -9.06
C VAL A 427 -7.49 -15.37 -9.54
N GLN A 428 -6.90 -14.50 -10.35
CA GLN A 428 -7.58 -13.34 -10.90
C GLN A 428 -8.61 -13.74 -11.95
N GLY A 429 -9.82 -13.20 -11.83
CA GLY A 429 -10.87 -13.27 -12.85
C GLY A 429 -10.82 -12.12 -13.86
N THR A 430 -11.90 -11.94 -14.63
CA THR A 430 -11.99 -10.88 -15.66
C THR A 430 -12.03 -9.51 -15.02
N PRO A 431 -11.10 -8.59 -15.36
CA PRO A 431 -11.08 -7.24 -14.82
C PRO A 431 -12.28 -6.38 -15.30
N LEU A 432 -12.73 -5.49 -14.43
CA LEU A 432 -13.57 -4.35 -14.74
C LEU A 432 -12.64 -3.17 -15.05
N SER A 433 -12.76 -2.61 -16.25
CA SER A 433 -11.91 -1.47 -16.65
C SER A 433 -12.24 -0.21 -15.87
N ALA A 434 -11.26 0.70 -15.75
CA ALA A 434 -11.48 2.03 -15.17
C ALA A 434 -12.64 2.78 -15.86
N LYS A 435 -12.80 2.58 -17.20
CA LYS A 435 -13.91 3.17 -17.97
C LYS A 435 -15.26 2.67 -17.47
N VAL A 436 -15.45 1.35 -17.37
CA VAL A 436 -16.70 0.73 -16.85
C VAL A 436 -17.04 1.26 -15.48
N LEU A 437 -16.06 1.29 -14.58
CA LEU A 437 -16.26 1.76 -13.20
C LEU A 437 -16.59 3.26 -13.17
N GLY A 438 -15.94 4.06 -13.99
CA GLY A 438 -16.23 5.48 -14.15
C GLY A 438 -17.64 5.73 -14.67
N ASP A 439 -18.07 4.98 -15.66
CA ASP A 439 -19.42 5.08 -16.24
C ASP A 439 -20.51 4.70 -15.22
N VAL A 440 -20.28 3.63 -14.42
CA VAL A 440 -21.19 3.23 -13.33
C VAL A 440 -21.18 4.27 -12.19
N THR A 441 -20.05 4.86 -11.88
CA THR A 441 -19.95 5.94 -10.87
C THR A 441 -20.84 7.12 -11.27
N ASN A 442 -20.80 7.52 -12.54
CA ASN A 442 -21.46 8.71 -13.06
C ASN A 442 -22.95 8.51 -13.43
N CYS A 443 -23.44 7.28 -13.51
CA CYS A 443 -24.85 7.04 -13.78
C CYS A 443 -25.74 7.45 -12.60
N THR A 444 -26.94 7.93 -12.86
CA THR A 444 -27.82 8.54 -11.85
C THR A 444 -29.08 7.75 -11.53
N THR A 445 -29.52 6.89 -12.46
CA THR A 445 -30.72 6.06 -12.29
C THR A 445 -30.40 4.61 -12.61
N THR A 446 -31.18 3.67 -12.06
CA THR A 446 -31.03 2.24 -12.38
C THR A 446 -31.08 1.99 -13.89
N ALA A 447 -31.98 2.63 -14.62
CA ALA A 447 -32.06 2.46 -16.06
C ALA A 447 -30.82 2.94 -16.79
N SER A 448 -30.25 4.11 -16.42
CA SER A 448 -29.01 4.63 -17.01
C SER A 448 -27.80 3.76 -16.65
N CYS A 449 -27.71 3.27 -15.41
CA CYS A 449 -26.62 2.40 -14.98
C CYS A 449 -26.61 1.07 -15.73
N LEU A 450 -27.79 0.45 -15.89
CA LEU A 450 -27.92 -0.78 -16.65
C LEU A 450 -27.65 -0.56 -18.15
N ALA A 451 -28.01 0.60 -18.70
CA ALA A 451 -27.70 0.94 -20.09
C ALA A 451 -26.19 1.06 -20.32
N VAL A 452 -25.47 1.70 -19.39
CA VAL A 452 -24.00 1.81 -19.42
C VAL A 452 -23.35 0.42 -19.41
N LEU A 453 -23.73 -0.46 -18.48
CA LEU A 453 -23.17 -1.81 -18.38
C LEU A 453 -23.39 -2.61 -19.68
N ARG A 454 -24.57 -2.52 -20.28
CA ARG A 454 -24.88 -3.18 -21.58
C ARG A 454 -24.02 -2.62 -22.71
N ALA A 455 -23.79 -1.30 -22.74
CA ALA A 455 -22.92 -0.68 -23.76
C ALA A 455 -21.46 -1.17 -23.66
N ASP A 456 -21.01 -1.49 -22.45
CA ASP A 456 -19.69 -2.06 -22.18
C ASP A 456 -19.69 -3.63 -22.26
N GLY A 457 -20.79 -4.24 -22.77
CA GLY A 457 -20.90 -5.70 -22.98
C GLY A 457 -21.18 -6.51 -21.71
N ILE A 458 -21.51 -5.86 -20.61
CA ILE A 458 -21.87 -6.49 -19.33
C ILE A 458 -23.38 -6.70 -19.30
N LYS A 459 -23.81 -7.94 -19.07
CA LYS A 459 -25.23 -8.35 -19.09
C LYS A 459 -25.87 -8.27 -17.69
#